data_1f8d350e1979ce9b622f0a3cec092c14
#
_entry.id   1f8d350e1979ce9b622f0a3cec092c14
#
_cell.length_a   1.000
_cell.length_b   1.000
_cell.length_c   1.000
_cell.angle_alpha   90.00
_cell.angle_beta   90.00
_cell.angle_gamma   90.00
#
_symmetry.space_group_name_H-M   'P 1'
#
loop_
_entity.id
_entity.type
_entity.pdbx_description
1 polymer ?
#
loop_
_entity_poly.entity_id
_entity_poly.type
_entity_poly.pdbx_seq_one_letter_code
_entity_poly.pdbx_strand_id
1 'polypeptide(L)'
;MKFCTSCGNSVILQIPAGDDRERFVCTSCEHIHYINPRIIVGCVPAYEGRVLLCKRAIEPRRNYWTLPAGFMENGETTPEGAARETWEEARGRVSNLELYRVFDVPSISQVYMFYRCDLDDGSFGVGPE
;
A
#
# COMPACT_ATOMS: atom_id res chain seq x y z
N MET A 1 3.74 8.55 -16.62
CA MET A 1 3.32 9.96 -16.46
C MET A 1 3.36 10.65 -17.80
N LYS A 2 2.33 11.39 -18.13
CA LYS A 2 2.24 12.11 -19.41
C LYS A 2 2.30 13.63 -19.25
N PHE A 3 1.75 14.14 -18.16
CA PHE A 3 1.58 15.57 -17.94
C PHE A 3 2.11 16.01 -16.59
N CYS A 4 2.58 17.26 -16.55
CA CYS A 4 3.08 17.88 -15.34
C CYS A 4 1.94 18.17 -14.36
N THR A 5 2.13 17.77 -13.11
CA THR A 5 1.14 18.02 -12.05
C THR A 5 1.08 19.49 -11.62
N SER A 6 2.09 20.28 -11.97
CA SER A 6 2.16 21.70 -11.61
C SER A 6 1.51 22.60 -12.66
N CYS A 7 1.72 22.35 -13.96
CA CYS A 7 1.25 23.26 -15.01
C CYS A 7 0.41 22.60 -16.11
N GLY A 8 0.31 21.26 -16.11
CA GLY A 8 -0.50 20.52 -17.08
C GLY A 8 0.17 20.29 -18.44
N ASN A 9 1.36 20.82 -18.68
CA ASN A 9 2.07 20.57 -19.94
C ASN A 9 2.75 19.20 -19.95
N SER A 10 3.21 18.77 -21.10
CA SER A 10 3.83 17.46 -21.26
C SER A 10 5.16 17.34 -20.50
N VAL A 11 5.50 16.12 -20.10
CA VAL A 11 6.76 15.81 -19.44
C VAL A 11 7.58 14.87 -20.34
N ILE A 12 8.92 14.90 -20.16
CA ILE A 12 9.84 14.00 -20.83
C ILE A 12 10.73 13.32 -19.78
N LEU A 13 11.25 12.15 -20.14
CA LEU A 13 12.27 11.48 -19.32
C LEU A 13 13.63 12.07 -19.65
N GLN A 14 14.32 12.60 -18.64
CA GLN A 14 15.70 13.06 -18.79
C GLN A 14 16.39 13.02 -17.42
N ILE A 15 17.72 13.01 -17.46
CA ILE A 15 18.53 13.07 -16.24
C ILE A 15 18.73 14.54 -15.89
N PRO A 16 18.12 15.04 -14.78
CA PRO A 16 18.32 16.43 -14.37
C PRO A 16 19.77 16.73 -13.99
N ALA A 17 20.14 17.98 -14.07
CA ALA A 17 21.49 18.42 -13.65
C ALA A 17 21.73 18.01 -12.19
N GLY A 18 22.85 17.31 -11.94
CA GLY A 18 23.23 16.85 -10.62
C GLY A 18 22.58 15.54 -10.17
N ASP A 19 21.72 14.96 -11.00
CA ASP A 19 21.10 13.66 -10.73
C ASP A 19 21.85 12.52 -11.44
N ASP A 20 21.51 11.28 -11.09
CA ASP A 20 22.15 10.07 -11.64
C ASP A 20 21.19 9.16 -12.38
N ARG A 21 19.90 9.54 -12.49
CA ARG A 21 18.90 8.73 -13.18
C ARG A 21 17.82 9.57 -13.83
N GLU A 22 17.09 8.94 -14.75
CA GLU A 22 16.00 9.62 -15.44
C GLU A 22 14.84 9.95 -14.50
N ARG A 23 14.31 11.16 -14.69
CA ARG A 23 13.11 11.65 -14.01
C ARG A 23 12.17 12.21 -15.07
N PHE A 24 10.89 12.34 -14.72
CA PHE A 24 9.96 13.08 -15.56
C PHE A 24 10.14 14.57 -15.30
N VAL A 25 10.51 15.30 -16.35
CA VAL A 25 10.76 16.74 -16.27
C VAL A 25 9.79 17.47 -17.18
N CYS A 26 9.15 18.51 -16.68
CA CYS A 26 8.23 19.32 -17.48
C CYS A 26 8.99 20.11 -18.54
N THR A 27 8.49 20.06 -19.78
CA THR A 27 9.09 20.79 -20.90
C THR A 27 8.81 22.30 -20.84
N SER A 28 7.91 22.75 -19.99
CA SER A 28 7.48 24.14 -19.87
C SER A 28 7.95 24.81 -18.58
N CYS A 29 7.54 24.28 -17.41
CA CYS A 29 7.90 24.87 -16.12
C CYS A 29 9.15 24.28 -15.46
N GLU A 30 9.76 23.29 -16.10
CA GLU A 30 10.99 22.62 -15.63
C GLU A 30 10.84 21.86 -14.30
N HIS A 31 9.62 21.65 -13.81
CA HIS A 31 9.37 20.90 -12.60
C HIS A 31 9.87 19.45 -12.75
N ILE A 32 10.65 18.98 -11.76
CA ILE A 32 11.16 17.62 -11.74
C ILE A 32 10.25 16.78 -10.86
N HIS A 33 9.72 15.68 -11.43
CA HIS A 33 8.82 14.78 -10.71
C HIS A 33 9.60 13.57 -10.19
N TYR A 34 9.62 13.42 -8.87
CA TYR A 34 10.23 12.27 -8.21
C TYR A 34 9.14 11.26 -7.88
N ILE A 35 9.22 10.09 -8.51
CA ILE A 35 8.23 9.02 -8.33
C ILE A 35 8.87 7.93 -7.49
N ASN A 36 8.27 7.65 -6.34
CA ASN A 36 8.77 6.68 -5.39
C ASN A 36 7.87 5.44 -5.34
N PRO A 37 8.37 4.32 -4.81
CA PRO A 37 7.54 3.15 -4.60
C PRO A 37 6.34 3.44 -3.71
N ARG A 38 5.24 2.75 -3.96
CA ARG A 38 4.04 2.84 -3.13
C ARG A 38 4.17 1.90 -1.94
N ILE A 39 3.61 2.32 -0.82
CA ILE A 39 3.61 1.53 0.42
C ILE A 39 2.24 0.86 0.56
N ILE A 40 2.25 -0.45 0.69
CA ILE A 40 1.08 -1.25 1.03
C ILE A 40 1.25 -1.68 2.48
N VAL A 41 0.20 -1.52 3.28
CA VAL A 41 0.19 -1.88 4.69
C VAL A 41 -0.89 -2.91 4.95
N GLY A 42 -0.61 -3.85 5.84
CA GLY A 42 -1.54 -4.90 6.14
C GLY A 42 -1.26 -5.58 7.47
N CYS A 43 -2.15 -6.47 7.85
CA CYS A 43 -2.08 -7.19 9.10
C CYS A 43 -1.97 -8.70 8.89
N VAL A 44 -1.36 -9.34 9.89
CA VAL A 44 -1.45 -10.77 10.14
C VAL A 44 -2.27 -10.89 11.43
N PRO A 45 -3.62 -10.85 11.35
CA PRO A 45 -4.46 -10.80 12.54
C PRO A 45 -4.68 -12.19 13.10
N ALA A 46 -4.32 -12.38 14.36
CA ALA A 46 -4.38 -13.68 15.01
C ALA A 46 -5.46 -13.73 16.10
N TYR A 47 -6.15 -14.87 16.18
CA TYR A 47 -7.11 -15.15 17.24
C TYR A 47 -7.14 -16.66 17.51
N GLU A 48 -6.85 -17.04 18.75
CA GLU A 48 -6.86 -18.45 19.19
C GLU A 48 -6.08 -19.38 18.25
N GLY A 49 -4.87 -18.97 17.86
CA GLY A 49 -3.98 -19.76 17.01
C GLY A 49 -4.35 -19.79 15.53
N ARG A 50 -5.31 -18.96 15.11
CA ARG A 50 -5.74 -18.83 13.73
C ARG A 50 -5.43 -17.44 13.19
N VAL A 51 -5.29 -17.34 11.88
CA VAL A 51 -5.04 -16.08 11.19
C VAL A 51 -6.22 -15.74 10.29
N LEU A 52 -6.69 -14.50 10.37
CA LEU A 52 -7.75 -14.01 9.51
C LEU A 52 -7.21 -13.76 8.10
N LEU A 53 -7.85 -14.36 7.10
CA LEU A 53 -7.53 -14.17 5.69
C LEU A 53 -8.75 -13.64 4.95
N CYS A 54 -8.50 -12.94 3.86
CA CYS A 54 -9.52 -12.41 2.96
C CYS A 54 -9.48 -13.17 1.64
N LYS A 55 -10.66 -13.49 1.10
CA LYS A 55 -10.75 -14.04 -0.24
C LYS A 55 -11.06 -12.91 -1.22
N ARG A 56 -10.21 -12.75 -2.22
CA ARG A 56 -10.37 -11.66 -3.18
C ARG A 56 -11.64 -11.84 -4.01
N ALA A 57 -12.44 -10.79 -4.11
CA ALA A 57 -13.68 -10.77 -4.90
C ALA A 57 -13.50 -10.10 -6.27
N ILE A 58 -12.34 -9.47 -6.50
CA ILE A 58 -12.05 -8.73 -7.74
C ILE A 58 -10.73 -9.17 -8.36
N GLU A 59 -10.58 -8.89 -9.65
CA GLU A 59 -9.30 -9.10 -10.35
C GLU A 59 -8.26 -8.04 -9.91
N PRO A 60 -6.96 -8.32 -9.95
CA PRO A 60 -6.34 -9.60 -10.30
C PRO A 60 -6.45 -10.63 -9.16
N ARG A 61 -6.23 -11.90 -9.50
CA ARG A 61 -6.22 -13.01 -8.53
C ARG A 61 -7.54 -13.19 -7.78
N ARG A 62 -8.64 -13.04 -8.48
CA ARG A 62 -9.97 -13.33 -7.95
C ARG A 62 -10.01 -14.73 -7.35
N ASN A 63 -10.66 -14.88 -6.19
CA ASN A 63 -10.80 -16.12 -5.42
C ASN A 63 -9.51 -16.61 -4.72
N TYR A 64 -8.40 -15.90 -4.84
CA TYR A 64 -7.20 -16.19 -4.05
C TYR A 64 -7.34 -15.63 -2.63
N TRP A 65 -6.78 -16.36 -1.68
CA TRP A 65 -6.72 -15.93 -0.29
C TRP A 65 -5.51 -15.02 -0.08
N THR A 66 -5.69 -13.98 0.71
CA THR A 66 -4.63 -13.01 1.02
C THR A 66 -4.82 -12.45 2.42
N LEU A 67 -3.75 -11.88 2.96
CA LEU A 67 -3.84 -11.09 4.18
C LEU A 67 -4.57 -9.77 3.88
N PRO A 68 -5.31 -9.21 4.85
CA PRO A 68 -5.91 -7.88 4.66
C PRO A 68 -4.82 -6.84 4.50
N ALA A 69 -4.82 -6.13 3.39
CA ALA A 69 -3.81 -5.13 3.06
C ALA A 69 -4.29 -4.20 1.96
N GLY A 70 -3.75 -2.99 1.94
CA GLY A 70 -4.03 -2.02 0.89
C GLY A 70 -3.07 -0.85 0.95
N PHE A 71 -3.26 0.11 0.05
CA PHE A 71 -2.39 1.27 -0.02
C PHE A 71 -2.50 2.15 1.22
N MET A 72 -1.34 2.52 1.75
CA MET A 72 -1.26 3.48 2.84
C MET A 72 -1.79 4.83 2.37
N GLU A 73 -2.57 5.48 3.22
CA GLU A 73 -3.11 6.81 2.94
C GLU A 73 -2.24 7.89 3.57
N ASN A 74 -2.32 9.10 2.99
CA ASN A 74 -1.65 10.26 3.57
C ASN A 74 -2.22 10.56 4.95
N GLY A 75 -1.35 10.99 5.86
CA GLY A 75 -1.78 11.41 7.20
C GLY A 75 -1.97 10.29 8.20
N GLU A 76 -1.77 9.04 7.83
CA GLU A 76 -1.80 7.92 8.76
C GLU A 76 -0.41 7.32 8.94
N THR A 77 -0.19 6.68 10.08
CA THR A 77 1.01 5.87 10.29
C THR A 77 0.82 4.50 9.62
N THR A 78 1.93 3.77 9.44
CA THR A 78 1.84 2.42 8.84
C THR A 78 0.96 1.46 9.65
N PRO A 79 1.06 1.39 11.00
CA PRO A 79 0.14 0.52 11.74
C PRO A 79 -1.32 1.01 11.72
N GLU A 80 -1.56 2.32 11.72
CA GLU A 80 -2.92 2.84 11.57
C GLU A 80 -3.52 2.43 10.22
N GLY A 81 -2.74 2.53 9.14
CA GLY A 81 -3.18 2.09 7.81
C GLY A 81 -3.46 0.60 7.76
N ALA A 82 -2.59 -0.21 8.38
CA ALA A 82 -2.80 -1.66 8.44
C ALA A 82 -4.08 -2.03 9.17
N ALA A 83 -4.36 -1.38 10.29
CA ALA A 83 -5.59 -1.59 11.06
C ALA A 83 -6.83 -1.15 10.27
N ARG A 84 -6.75 -0.01 9.58
CA ARG A 84 -7.84 0.50 8.74
C ARG A 84 -8.17 -0.47 7.61
N GLU A 85 -7.17 -0.96 6.91
CA GLU A 85 -7.37 -1.92 5.82
C GLU A 85 -8.00 -3.22 6.33
N THR A 86 -7.60 -3.69 7.50
CA THR A 86 -8.20 -4.89 8.10
C THR A 86 -9.67 -4.68 8.42
N TRP A 87 -10.03 -3.51 8.93
CA TRP A 87 -11.43 -3.17 9.14
C TRP A 87 -12.21 -3.07 7.84
N GLU A 88 -11.66 -2.39 6.83
CA GLU A 88 -12.34 -2.21 5.55
C GLU A 88 -12.57 -3.52 4.81
N GLU A 89 -11.56 -4.39 4.79
CA GLU A 89 -11.62 -5.63 4.00
C GLU A 89 -12.26 -6.80 4.73
N ALA A 90 -12.10 -6.90 6.04
CA ALA A 90 -12.49 -8.06 6.81
C ALA A 90 -13.33 -7.75 8.04
N ARG A 91 -13.65 -6.48 8.28
CA ARG A 91 -14.43 -6.04 9.45
C ARG A 91 -13.85 -6.57 10.77
N GLY A 92 -12.52 -6.72 10.82
CA GLY A 92 -11.80 -7.12 12.01
C GLY A 92 -11.19 -5.92 12.73
N ARG A 93 -11.39 -5.85 14.04
CA ARG A 93 -10.73 -4.86 14.90
C ARG A 93 -9.49 -5.49 15.49
N VAL A 94 -8.38 -4.77 15.39
CA VAL A 94 -7.07 -5.30 15.77
C VAL A 94 -6.39 -4.41 16.79
N SER A 95 -5.50 -5.00 17.58
CA SER A 95 -4.69 -4.32 18.58
C SER A 95 -3.32 -4.96 18.66
N ASN A 96 -2.41 -4.31 19.42
CA ASN A 96 -1.05 -4.81 19.65
C ASN A 96 -0.28 -5.04 18.35
N LEU A 97 -0.30 -4.05 17.46
CA LEU A 97 0.37 -4.15 16.17
C LEU A 97 1.89 -4.02 16.34
N GLU A 98 2.61 -5.03 15.85
CA GLU A 98 4.07 -5.04 15.81
C GLU A 98 4.52 -5.35 14.39
N LEU A 99 5.52 -4.62 13.91
CA LEU A 99 6.05 -4.87 12.58
C LEU A 99 6.57 -6.31 12.50
N TYR A 100 6.01 -7.08 11.60
CA TYR A 100 6.36 -8.46 11.39
C TYR A 100 7.37 -8.62 10.25
N ARG A 101 7.05 -8.06 9.09
CA ARG A 101 7.89 -8.22 7.90
C ARG A 101 7.67 -7.10 6.89
N VAL A 102 8.77 -6.78 6.18
CA VAL A 102 8.75 -5.91 5.00
C VAL A 102 9.06 -6.78 3.78
N PHE A 103 8.25 -6.66 2.74
CA PHE A 103 8.48 -7.33 1.47
C PHE A 103 8.73 -6.29 0.39
N ASP A 104 9.82 -6.45 -0.32
CA ASP A 104 10.16 -5.58 -1.44
C ASP A 104 9.69 -6.22 -2.75
N VAL A 105 8.99 -5.47 -3.58
CA VAL A 105 8.55 -5.92 -4.89
C VAL A 105 8.96 -4.86 -5.93
N PRO A 106 10.27 -4.79 -6.24
CA PRO A 106 10.79 -3.74 -7.12
C PRO A 106 10.25 -3.77 -8.54
N SER A 107 9.83 -4.93 -9.04
CA SER A 107 9.28 -5.05 -10.40
C SER A 107 8.00 -4.25 -10.62
N ILE A 108 7.25 -3.95 -9.55
CA ILE A 108 6.04 -3.13 -9.61
C ILE A 108 6.14 -1.90 -8.73
N SER A 109 7.34 -1.57 -8.26
CA SER A 109 7.60 -0.40 -7.40
C SER A 109 6.68 -0.35 -6.19
N GLN A 110 6.68 -1.42 -5.41
CA GLN A 110 5.88 -1.52 -4.19
C GLN A 110 6.70 -2.07 -3.03
N VAL A 111 6.35 -1.61 -1.82
CA VAL A 111 6.90 -2.11 -0.56
C VAL A 111 5.70 -2.49 0.32
N TYR A 112 5.70 -3.71 0.81
CA TYR A 112 4.65 -4.22 1.69
C TYR A 112 5.16 -4.26 3.12
N MET A 113 4.38 -3.69 4.04
CA MET A 113 4.67 -3.73 5.47
C MET A 113 3.53 -4.43 6.18
N PHE A 114 3.82 -5.61 6.76
CA PHE A 114 2.83 -6.39 7.50
C PHE A 114 3.07 -6.30 9.00
N TYR A 115 1.99 -6.06 9.73
CA TYR A 115 1.97 -6.00 11.19
C TYR A 115 1.30 -7.23 11.77
N ARG A 116 2.01 -7.93 12.67
CA ARG A 116 1.41 -8.95 13.52
C ARG A 116 0.52 -8.27 14.53
N CYS A 117 -0.66 -8.80 14.76
CA CYS A 117 -1.60 -8.18 15.69
C CYS A 117 -2.59 -9.20 16.23
N ASP A 118 -3.35 -8.78 17.22
CA ASP A 118 -4.45 -9.56 17.79
C ASP A 118 -5.75 -9.11 17.16
N LEU A 119 -6.59 -10.08 16.80
CA LEU A 119 -7.97 -9.82 16.41
C LEU A 119 -8.78 -9.76 17.70
N ASP A 120 -9.29 -8.58 18.08
CA ASP A 120 -9.71 -8.26 19.44
C ASP A 120 -10.73 -9.21 20.05
N ASP A 121 -11.79 -9.54 19.34
CA ASP A 121 -12.84 -10.43 19.87
C ASP A 121 -13.11 -11.62 18.95
N GLY A 122 -12.25 -11.84 17.96
CA GLY A 122 -12.44 -12.87 16.97
C GLY A 122 -13.54 -12.57 15.95
N SER A 123 -14.20 -11.43 16.03
CA SER A 123 -15.23 -11.03 15.08
C SER A 123 -14.63 -10.55 13.78
N PHE A 124 -15.23 -10.96 12.69
CA PHE A 124 -14.87 -10.51 11.34
C PHE A 124 -16.08 -10.57 10.43
N GLY A 125 -15.97 -10.01 9.26
CA GLY A 125 -17.05 -10.00 8.29
C GLY A 125 -16.55 -9.71 6.89
N VAL A 126 -17.49 -9.55 5.97
CA VAL A 126 -17.17 -9.29 4.56
C VAL A 126 -17.12 -7.79 4.34
N GLY A 127 -16.01 -7.30 3.79
CA GLY A 127 -15.87 -5.93 3.31
C GLY A 127 -16.43 -5.79 1.89
N PRO A 128 -16.34 -4.58 1.30
CA PRO A 128 -16.88 -4.33 -0.06
C PRO A 128 -16.09 -5.04 -1.17
N GLU A 129 -14.91 -5.48 -0.91
CA GLU A 129 -14.03 -6.17 -1.84
C GLU A 129 -13.62 -7.53 -1.30
#